data_ad2c5b3210138d416e73c806d71d127a
#
_entry.id   ad2c5b3210138d416e73c806d71d127a
#
_cell.length_a   1.000
_cell.length_b   1.000
_cell.length_c   1.000
_cell.angle_alpha   90.00
_cell.angle_beta   90.00
_cell.angle_gamma   90.00
#
_symmetry.space_group_name_H-M   'P 1'
#
loop_
_entity.id
_entity.type
_entity.pdbx_description
1 polymer ?
#
loop_
_entity_poly.entity_id
_entity_poly.type
_entity_poly.pdbx_seq_one_letter_code
_entity_poly.pdbx_strand_id
1 'polypeptide(L)' 'MSNRIRYATYSEIASYLSITRQAVGNKMHGKSQFTLEEVLKLYDVYGVTMWELRDIIEEETKIYQDKKGRGLWQTEN' A
#
# COMPACT_ATOMS: atom_id res chain seq x y z
N MET A 1 6.79 4.40 -16.57
CA MET A 1 6.72 4.20 -15.84
C MET A 1 6.51 3.37 -14.81
N SER A 2 6.53 3.63 -13.72
CA SER A 2 6.61 2.79 -12.66
C SER A 2 5.37 2.42 -12.04
N ASN A 3 4.38 2.21 -12.79
CA ASN A 3 3.12 1.79 -12.22
C ASN A 3 2.93 0.29 -12.23
N ARG A 4 4.02 -0.44 -12.43
CA ARG A 4 3.92 -1.89 -12.45
C ARG A 4 3.37 -2.46 -11.16
N ILE A 5 3.66 -1.79 -10.06
CA ILE A 5 3.18 -2.27 -8.78
C ILE A 5 1.67 -2.24 -8.69
N ARG A 6 1.02 -1.40 -9.45
CA ARG A 6 -0.43 -1.34 -9.42
C ARG A 6 -1.08 -2.57 -10.04
N TYR A 7 -0.31 -3.31 -10.82
CA TYR A 7 -0.83 -4.52 -11.44
C TYR A 7 -0.42 -5.77 -10.68
N ALA A 8 0.39 -5.62 -9.65
CA ALA A 8 0.82 -6.77 -8.85
C ALA A 8 -0.25 -7.10 -7.84
N THR A 9 -0.41 -8.37 -7.55
CA THR A 9 -1.36 -8.74 -6.50
C THR A 9 -0.65 -8.60 -5.17
N TYR A 10 -1.44 -8.51 -4.11
CA TYR A 10 -0.87 -8.45 -2.77
C TYR A 10 -0.08 -9.71 -2.48
N SER A 11 -0.48 -10.83 -3.02
CA SER A 11 0.24 -12.07 -2.82
C SER A 11 1.63 -12.01 -3.43
N GLU A 12 1.75 -11.41 -4.61
CA GLU A 12 3.04 -11.26 -5.24
C GLU A 12 3.95 -10.36 -4.43
N ILE A 13 3.41 -9.26 -3.96
CA ILE A 13 4.18 -8.33 -3.17
C ILE A 13 4.62 -8.99 -1.86
N ALA A 14 3.72 -9.73 -1.25
CA ALA A 14 4.01 -10.42 0.00
C ALA A 14 5.16 -11.41 -0.19
N SER A 15 5.16 -12.08 -1.31
CA SER A 15 6.18 -13.05 -1.60
C SER A 15 7.55 -12.38 -1.72
N TYR A 16 7.60 -11.25 -2.39
CA TYR A 16 8.84 -10.52 -2.53
C TYR A 16 9.35 -9.98 -1.22
N LEU A 17 8.44 -9.53 -0.36
CA LEU A 17 8.83 -8.93 0.90
C LEU A 17 8.95 -9.92 2.03
N SER A 18 8.59 -11.16 1.77
CA SER A 18 8.63 -12.22 2.79
C SER A 18 7.72 -11.89 3.97
N ILE A 19 6.57 -11.36 3.67
CA ILE A 19 5.57 -11.07 4.70
C ILE A 19 4.24 -11.66 4.25
N THR A 20 3.23 -11.59 5.08
CA THR A 20 1.95 -12.16 4.72
C THR A 20 1.19 -11.23 3.81
N ARG A 21 0.23 -11.80 3.10
CA ARG A 21 -0.62 -11.02 2.23
C ARG A 21 -1.41 -10.01 3.05
N GLN A 22 -1.83 -10.38 4.24
CA GLN A 22 -2.56 -9.48 5.09
C GLN A 22 -1.69 -8.29 5.52
N ALA A 23 -0.42 -8.55 5.78
CA ALA A 23 0.50 -7.49 6.13
C ALA A 23 0.65 -6.50 4.99
N VAL A 24 0.69 -7.00 3.76
CA VAL A 24 0.75 -6.12 2.60
C VAL A 24 -0.50 -5.25 2.54
N GLY A 25 -1.65 -5.85 2.75
CA GLY A 25 -2.90 -5.10 2.74
C GLY A 25 -2.91 -4.00 3.78
N ASN A 26 -2.43 -4.31 4.98
CA ASN A 26 -2.38 -3.31 6.03
C ASN A 26 -1.46 -2.15 5.65
N LYS A 27 -0.33 -2.46 5.03
CA LYS A 27 0.60 -1.43 4.64
C LYS A 27 0.07 -0.61 3.48
N MET A 28 -0.60 -1.24 2.56
CA MET A 28 -1.16 -0.54 1.41
C MET A 28 -2.33 0.36 1.81
N HIS A 29 -3.00 0.04 2.90
CA HIS A 29 -4.12 0.84 3.37
C HIS A 29 -3.72 1.81 4.49
N GLY A 30 -2.45 1.94 4.73
CA GLY A 30 -1.98 2.92 5.70
C GLY A 30 -2.06 2.51 7.15
N LYS A 31 -2.42 1.27 7.44
CA LYS A 31 -2.49 0.82 8.82
C LYS A 31 -1.14 0.52 9.41
N SER A 32 -0.20 0.16 8.56
CA SER A 32 1.18 -0.05 8.95
C SER A 32 2.03 0.65 7.92
N GLN A 33 3.29 0.79 8.20
CA GLN A 33 4.19 1.45 7.27
C GLN A 33 5.17 0.45 6.68
N PHE A 34 5.55 0.68 5.43
CA PHE A 34 6.60 -0.12 4.84
C PHE A 34 7.93 0.28 5.48
N THR A 35 8.78 -0.69 5.69
CA THR A 35 10.12 -0.39 6.19
C THR A 35 10.97 0.08 5.02
N LEU A 36 12.08 0.69 5.34
CA LEU A 36 13.00 1.17 4.31
C LEU A 36 13.45 0.02 3.43
N GLU A 37 13.75 -1.11 4.03
CA GLU A 37 14.18 -2.29 3.30
C GLU A 37 13.11 -2.74 2.32
N GLU A 38 11.86 -2.71 2.75
CA GLU A 38 10.76 -3.10 1.90
C GLU A 38 10.59 -2.14 0.74
N VAL A 39 10.73 -0.85 1.01
CA VAL A 39 10.63 0.14 -0.04
C VAL A 39 11.70 -0.06 -1.09
N LEU A 40 12.91 -0.37 -0.64
CA LEU A 40 14.01 -0.61 -1.57
C LEU A 40 13.79 -1.85 -2.42
N LYS A 41 13.20 -2.87 -1.83
CA LYS A 41 12.88 -4.09 -2.57
C LYS A 41 11.82 -3.81 -3.62
N LEU A 42 10.84 -3.02 -3.28
CA LEU A 42 9.79 -2.67 -4.23
C LEU A 42 10.35 -1.84 -5.38
N TYR A 43 11.28 -0.97 -5.07
CA TYR A 43 11.92 -0.19 -6.11
C TYR A 43 12.70 -1.12 -7.07
N ASP A 44 13.41 -2.06 -6.53
CA ASP A 44 14.17 -3.00 -7.31
C ASP A 44 13.32 -3.84 -8.26
N VAL A 45 12.21 -4.29 -7.79
CA VAL A 45 11.36 -5.21 -8.54
C VAL A 45 10.37 -4.49 -9.45
N TYR A 46 9.76 -3.45 -8.96
CA TYR A 46 8.70 -2.77 -9.68
C TYR A 46 9.09 -1.39 -10.20
N GLY A 47 10.25 -0.90 -9.80
CA GLY A 47 10.67 0.42 -10.23
C GLY A 47 9.90 1.55 -9.58
N VAL A 48 9.19 1.27 -8.50
CA VAL A 48 8.37 2.28 -7.85
C VAL A 48 9.21 3.05 -6.85
N THR A 49 9.14 4.36 -6.91
CA THR A 49 9.90 5.19 -5.97
C THR A 49 9.09 5.35 -4.69
N MET A 50 9.74 5.82 -3.65
CA MET A 50 9.09 6.07 -2.38
C MET A 50 7.96 7.07 -2.53
N TRP A 51 8.16 8.08 -3.36
CA TRP A 51 7.15 9.11 -3.58
C TRP A 51 5.92 8.51 -4.27
N GLU A 52 6.14 7.69 -5.26
CA GLU A 52 5.06 7.04 -5.96
C GLU A 52 4.31 6.08 -5.07
N LEU A 53 5.07 5.36 -4.25
CA LEU A 53 4.46 4.42 -3.33
C LEU A 53 3.59 5.16 -2.32
N ARG A 54 4.04 6.29 -1.84
CA ARG A 54 3.27 7.09 -0.91
C ARG A 54 1.96 7.54 -1.56
N ASP A 55 2.01 7.97 -2.80
CA ASP A 55 0.81 8.40 -3.50
C ASP A 55 -0.17 7.26 -3.67
N ILE A 56 0.32 6.09 -3.97
CA ILE A 56 -0.53 4.92 -4.14
C ILE A 56 -1.19 4.56 -2.82
N ILE A 57 -0.45 4.61 -1.74
CA ILE A 57 -1.00 4.30 -0.43
C ILE A 57 -2.06 5.30 -0.03
N GLU A 58 -1.83 6.56 -0.29
CA GLU A 58 -2.80 7.58 0.04
C GLU A 58 -4.09 7.38 -0.75
N GLU A 59 -3.95 7.03 -1.99
CA GLU A 59 -5.09 6.79 -2.84
C GLU A 59 -5.89 5.60 -2.35
N GLU A 60 -5.21 4.51 -2.04
CA GLU A 60 -5.86 3.31 -1.55
C GLU A 60 -6.52 3.53 -0.20
N THR A 61 -5.86 4.27 0.65
CA THR A 61 -6.41 4.57 1.97
C THR A 61 -7.67 5.39 1.86
N LYS A 62 -7.68 6.34 0.97
CA LYS A 62 -8.82 7.17 0.76
C LYS A 62 -10.02 6.38 0.27
N ILE A 63 -9.80 5.51 -0.68
CA ILE A 63 -10.88 4.67 -1.19
C ILE A 63 -11.43 3.77 -0.10
N TYR A 64 -10.55 3.18 0.66
CA TYR A 64 -10.94 2.29 1.72
C TYR A 64 -11.79 3.00 2.77
N GLN A 65 -11.39 4.19 3.17
CA GLN A 65 -12.13 4.94 4.15
C GLN A 65 -13.45 5.42 3.61
N ASP A 66 -13.48 5.76 2.37
CA ASP A 66 -14.70 6.20 1.74
C ASP A 66 -15.74 5.11 1.78
N LYS A 67 -15.36 3.88 1.58
CA LYS A 67 -16.30 2.81 1.59
C LYS A 67 -16.72 2.38 2.94
N LYS A 68 -15.84 2.37 3.89
CA LYS A 68 -16.16 1.79 5.12
C LYS A 68 -16.37 2.74 6.23
N GLY A 69 -15.65 3.78 6.24
CA GLY A 69 -15.69 4.66 7.35
C GLY A 69 -16.48 5.89 7.18
N ARG A 70 -17.23 5.96 6.13
CA ARG A 70 -17.91 7.15 5.88
C ARG A 70 -18.73 7.65 7.05
N GLY A 71 -19.57 6.89 7.54
CA GLY A 71 -20.42 7.28 8.61
C GLY A 71 -19.62 7.52 9.86
N LEU A 72 -18.75 6.63 10.16
CA LEU A 72 -17.99 6.70 11.31
C LEU A 72 -17.11 7.88 11.32
N TRP A 73 -16.51 8.11 10.20
CA TRP A 73 -15.61 9.18 10.04
C TRP A 73 -16.25 10.49 10.23
N GLN A 74 -17.43 10.63 9.77
CA GLN A 74 -18.12 11.83 9.95
C GLN A 74 -18.50 12.11 11.33
N THR A 75 -18.80 11.12 12.07
CA THR A 75 -19.19 11.34 13.43
C THR A 75 -18.04 11.81 14.25
N GLU A 76 -16.87 11.54 13.81
CA GLU A 76 -15.77 11.96 14.56
C GLU A 76 -15.61 13.40 14.49
N ASN A 77 -16.10 14.00 13.53
CA ASN A 77 -15.97 15.39 13.38
C ASN A 77 -17.25 16.07 13.71
#